data_e3ce5cac428e0046378deb1f30268605
#
_entry.id   e3ce5cac428e0046378deb1f30268605
#
_cell.length_a   1.000
_cell.length_b   1.000
_cell.length_c   1.000
_cell.angle_alpha   90.00
_cell.angle_beta   90.00
_cell.angle_gamma   90.00
#
_symmetry.space_group_name_H-M   'P 1'
#
loop_
_entity.id
_entity.type
_entity.pdbx_description
1 polymer ?
#
loop_
_entity_poly.entity_id
_entity_poly.type
_entity_poly.pdbx_seq_one_letter_code
_entity_poly.pdbx_strand_id
1 'polypeptide(L)'
;LVGKRVLDVGCGKGRFARILAERHPGAEIWGLDLAESMLKLAPPAVRTCAGSMTELPFRDGAFDAAYATESLEHAVEIERAVAEICRVVKPGGRIVIIDKNADQWGRLETPEWEKWFTRRQLKRLLGRHCRRVSSRFISYWEDVAPDGLFVAWTAER
;
A
#
# COMPACT_ATOMS: atom_id res chain seq x y z
N LEU A 1 -10.21 -2.63 14.39
CA LEU A 1 -9.15 -3.57 13.96
C LEU A 1 -8.61 -4.46 15.09
N VAL A 2 -9.33 -4.61 16.21
CA VAL A 2 -8.88 -5.47 17.33
C VAL A 2 -8.59 -6.89 16.84
N GLY A 3 -7.41 -7.42 17.19
CA GLY A 3 -6.95 -8.74 16.77
C GLY A 3 -6.66 -8.91 15.27
N LYS A 4 -6.68 -7.84 14.49
CA LYS A 4 -6.38 -7.88 13.06
C LYS A 4 -4.89 -7.64 12.79
N ARG A 5 -4.37 -8.36 11.81
CA ARG A 5 -3.01 -8.19 11.29
C ARG A 5 -3.05 -7.38 10.00
N VAL A 6 -2.33 -6.26 9.98
CA VAL A 6 -2.31 -5.34 8.84
C VAL A 6 -0.86 -5.15 8.37
N LEU A 7 -0.65 -5.21 7.06
CA LEU A 7 0.66 -5.01 6.43
C LEU A 7 0.72 -3.66 5.71
N ASP A 8 1.74 -2.87 6.02
CA ASP A 8 2.17 -1.68 5.27
C ASP A 8 3.29 -2.10 4.32
N VAL A 9 3.03 -2.06 3.01
CA VAL A 9 4.00 -2.48 1.98
C VAL A 9 4.75 -1.27 1.43
N GLY A 10 6.06 -1.24 1.65
CA GLY A 10 6.88 -0.06 1.37
C GLY A 10 6.69 1.01 2.45
N CYS A 11 6.78 0.59 3.71
CA CYS A 11 6.42 1.44 4.85
C CYS A 11 7.41 2.58 5.13
N GLY A 12 8.63 2.55 4.55
CA GLY A 12 9.70 3.49 4.86
C GLY A 12 9.96 3.58 6.36
N LYS A 13 9.86 4.80 6.92
CA LYS A 13 9.99 5.06 8.37
C LYS A 13 8.73 4.71 9.18
N GLY A 14 7.72 4.11 8.58
CA GLY A 14 6.49 3.70 9.25
C GLY A 14 5.53 4.85 9.59
N ARG A 15 5.49 5.93 8.81
CA ARG A 15 4.61 7.08 9.08
C ARG A 15 3.13 6.68 9.18
N PHE A 16 2.62 5.97 8.18
CA PHE A 16 1.22 5.55 8.15
C PHE A 16 0.95 4.38 9.10
N ALA A 17 1.91 3.46 9.21
CA ALA A 17 1.86 2.36 10.17
C ALA A 17 1.74 2.87 11.62
N ARG A 18 2.47 3.95 11.98
CA ARG A 18 2.38 4.60 13.28
C ARG A 18 0.97 5.13 13.55
N ILE A 19 0.42 5.90 12.61
CA ILE A 19 -0.94 6.46 12.75
C ILE A 19 -1.97 5.35 12.94
N LEU A 20 -1.81 4.26 12.20
CA LEU A 20 -2.72 3.12 12.30
C LEU A 20 -2.60 2.41 13.66
N ALA A 21 -1.38 2.20 14.14
CA ALA A 21 -1.13 1.59 15.45
C ALA A 21 -1.66 2.45 16.61
N GLU A 22 -1.48 3.76 16.56
CA GLU A 22 -2.00 4.71 17.55
C GLU A 22 -3.54 4.73 17.59
N ARG A 23 -4.18 4.69 16.40
CA ARG A 23 -5.66 4.70 16.30
C ARG A 23 -6.30 3.34 16.60
N HIS A 24 -5.54 2.26 16.49
CA HIS A 24 -6.02 0.89 16.66
C HIS A 24 -5.05 0.05 17.51
N PRO A 25 -4.92 0.35 18.81
CA PRO A 25 -3.91 -0.30 19.69
C PRO A 25 -4.13 -1.82 19.84
N GLY A 26 -5.28 -2.34 19.46
CA GLY A 26 -5.54 -3.79 19.42
C GLY A 26 -5.22 -4.47 18.09
N ALA A 27 -4.67 -3.75 17.11
CA ALA A 27 -4.21 -4.32 15.84
C ALA A 27 -2.72 -4.65 15.87
N GLU A 28 -2.33 -5.68 15.15
CA GLU A 28 -0.92 -6.03 14.91
C GLU A 28 -0.49 -5.42 13.58
N ILE A 29 0.32 -4.36 13.63
CA ILE A 29 0.77 -3.63 12.45
C ILE A 29 2.17 -4.10 12.06
N TRP A 30 2.32 -4.50 10.81
CA TRP A 30 3.58 -4.86 10.18
C TRP A 30 3.96 -3.84 9.11
N GLY A 31 5.24 -3.50 9.04
CA GLY A 31 5.81 -2.69 7.98
C GLY A 31 6.89 -3.48 7.23
N LEU A 32 6.81 -3.50 5.90
CA LEU A 32 7.85 -4.07 5.06
C LEU A 32 8.47 -2.98 4.20
N ASP A 33 9.78 -2.96 4.14
CA ASP A 33 10.52 -2.08 3.21
C ASP A 33 11.81 -2.76 2.77
N LEU A 34 12.31 -2.38 1.60
CA LEU A 34 13.60 -2.86 1.09
C LEU A 34 14.78 -2.21 1.82
N ALA A 35 14.59 -0.96 2.28
CA ALA A 35 15.63 -0.17 2.92
C ALA A 35 15.66 -0.42 4.45
N GLU A 36 16.55 -1.30 4.91
CA GLU A 36 16.75 -1.59 6.34
C GLU A 36 17.03 -0.33 7.17
N SER A 37 17.74 0.66 6.59
CA SER A 37 18.03 1.93 7.25
C SER A 37 16.75 2.71 7.61
N MET A 38 15.71 2.61 6.77
CA MET A 38 14.41 3.20 7.03
C MET A 38 13.66 2.47 8.13
N LEU A 39 13.69 1.13 8.12
CA LEU A 39 13.02 0.29 9.12
C LEU A 39 13.52 0.53 10.54
N LYS A 40 14.81 0.87 10.71
CA LYS A 40 15.39 1.24 12.01
C LYS A 40 14.76 2.49 12.63
N LEU A 41 14.09 3.31 11.83
CA LEU A 41 13.41 4.53 12.25
C LEU A 41 11.91 4.32 12.51
N ALA A 42 11.41 3.10 12.26
CA ALA A 42 10.02 2.77 12.50
C ALA A 42 9.70 2.76 14.00
N PRO A 43 8.47 3.15 14.39
CA PRO A 43 8.08 3.17 15.80
C PRO A 43 8.02 1.77 16.39
N PRO A 44 8.30 1.62 17.71
CA PRO A 44 8.31 0.29 18.39
C PRO A 44 6.98 -0.47 18.32
N ALA A 45 5.87 0.22 18.11
CA ALA A 45 4.55 -0.37 17.96
C ALA A 45 4.34 -1.08 16.59
N VAL A 46 5.27 -0.89 15.64
CA VAL A 46 5.22 -1.49 14.31
C VAL A 46 6.26 -2.60 14.23
N ARG A 47 5.84 -3.80 13.88
CA ARG A 47 6.75 -4.90 13.58
C ARG A 47 7.32 -4.71 12.18
N THR A 48 8.62 -4.74 12.05
CA THR A 48 9.28 -4.49 10.76
C THR A 48 9.88 -5.75 10.16
N CYS A 49 9.88 -5.81 8.83
CA CYS A 49 10.51 -6.86 8.04
C CYS A 49 11.19 -6.26 6.82
N ALA A 50 12.47 -6.54 6.63
CA ALA A 50 13.16 -6.18 5.40
C ALA A 50 12.80 -7.15 4.28
N GLY A 51 12.48 -6.63 3.08
CA GLY A 51 12.14 -7.46 1.95
C GLY A 51 11.61 -6.69 0.75
N SER A 52 11.51 -7.39 -0.37
CA SER A 52 10.96 -6.84 -1.62
C SER A 52 9.44 -7.02 -1.67
N MET A 53 8.72 -6.02 -2.17
CA MET A 53 7.29 -6.14 -2.42
C MET A 53 6.96 -7.10 -3.58
N THR A 54 7.95 -7.45 -4.41
CA THR A 54 7.80 -8.44 -5.50
C THR A 54 8.00 -9.88 -5.02
N GLU A 55 8.43 -10.08 -3.77
CA GLU A 55 8.61 -11.38 -3.14
C GLU A 55 8.45 -11.23 -1.62
N LEU A 56 7.18 -11.10 -1.18
CA LEU A 56 6.87 -10.85 0.22
C LEU A 56 7.22 -12.06 1.08
N PRO A 57 8.04 -11.91 2.14
CA PRO A 57 8.49 -13.02 2.99
C PRO A 57 7.40 -13.49 3.97
N PHE A 58 6.16 -13.54 3.51
CA PHE A 58 5.01 -13.96 4.31
C PHE A 58 4.24 -15.06 3.58
N ARG A 59 3.64 -15.96 4.35
CA ARG A 59 2.77 -17.02 3.81
C ARG A 59 1.48 -16.44 3.23
N ASP A 60 0.82 -17.22 2.39
CA ASP A 60 -0.51 -16.89 1.87
C ASP A 60 -1.50 -16.61 3.00
N GLY A 61 -2.29 -15.57 2.84
CA GLY A 61 -3.32 -15.20 3.80
C GLY A 61 -2.80 -14.88 5.21
N ALA A 62 -1.58 -14.36 5.33
CA ALA A 62 -0.99 -13.99 6.62
C ALA A 62 -1.68 -12.80 7.28
N PHE A 63 -2.29 -11.91 6.49
CA PHE A 63 -2.84 -10.63 6.94
C PHE A 63 -4.34 -10.52 6.68
N ASP A 64 -5.03 -9.80 7.54
CA ASP A 64 -6.45 -9.45 7.36
C ASP A 64 -6.62 -8.28 6.38
N ALA A 65 -5.61 -7.41 6.28
CA ALA A 65 -5.55 -6.34 5.31
C ALA A 65 -4.09 -6.00 4.95
N ALA A 66 -3.90 -5.40 3.78
CA ALA A 66 -2.64 -4.79 3.38
C ALA A 66 -2.88 -3.45 2.70
N TYR A 67 -1.93 -2.55 2.83
CA TYR A 67 -1.94 -1.31 2.07
C TYR A 67 -0.54 -0.94 1.58
N ALA A 68 -0.51 -0.14 0.53
CA ALA A 68 0.69 0.47 -0.01
C ALA A 68 0.39 1.94 -0.29
N THR A 69 1.17 2.85 0.28
CA THR A 69 0.96 4.29 0.14
C THR A 69 2.22 4.93 -0.45
N GLU A 70 2.11 5.46 -1.66
CA GLU A 70 3.21 6.06 -2.41
C GLU A 70 4.46 5.15 -2.43
N SER A 71 4.26 3.87 -2.68
CA SER A 71 5.33 2.87 -2.67
C SER A 71 5.24 1.89 -3.82
N LEU A 72 4.05 1.56 -4.31
CA LEU A 72 3.89 0.64 -5.44
C LEU A 72 4.51 1.21 -6.73
N GLU A 73 4.50 2.52 -6.90
CA GLU A 73 5.12 3.23 -8.02
C GLU A 73 6.63 2.98 -8.14
N HIS A 74 7.27 2.52 -7.06
CA HIS A 74 8.69 2.20 -7.01
C HIS A 74 8.99 0.73 -7.35
N ALA A 75 7.99 -0.11 -7.50
CA ALA A 75 8.20 -1.52 -7.79
C ALA A 75 8.79 -1.72 -9.20
N VAL A 76 9.81 -2.57 -9.30
CA VAL A 76 10.41 -2.95 -10.60
C VAL A 76 9.41 -3.73 -11.45
N GLU A 77 8.72 -4.68 -10.84
CA GLU A 77 7.71 -5.54 -11.46
C GLU A 77 6.34 -5.33 -10.79
N ILE A 78 5.57 -4.36 -11.29
CA ILE A 78 4.28 -3.95 -10.71
C ILE A 78 3.28 -5.11 -10.61
N GLU A 79 3.16 -5.90 -11.68
CA GLU A 79 2.20 -7.02 -11.72
C GLU A 79 2.52 -8.05 -10.63
N ARG A 80 3.81 -8.34 -10.42
CA ARG A 80 4.27 -9.26 -9.39
C ARG A 80 4.04 -8.69 -7.99
N ALA A 81 4.34 -7.41 -7.78
CA ALA A 81 4.06 -6.75 -6.51
C ALA A 81 2.57 -6.78 -6.15
N VAL A 82 1.68 -6.48 -7.10
CA VAL A 82 0.22 -6.57 -6.90
C VAL A 82 -0.20 -8.00 -6.57
N ALA A 83 0.32 -9.00 -7.29
CA ALA A 83 0.02 -10.41 -7.03
C ALA A 83 0.44 -10.83 -5.61
N GLU A 84 1.64 -10.42 -5.17
CA GLU A 84 2.17 -10.71 -3.84
C GLU A 84 1.35 -10.03 -2.73
N ILE A 85 0.99 -8.75 -2.90
CA ILE A 85 0.10 -8.04 -1.96
C ILE A 85 -1.23 -8.78 -1.82
N CYS A 86 -1.81 -9.22 -2.95
CA CYS A 86 -3.04 -10.00 -2.92
C CYS A 86 -2.84 -11.36 -2.26
N ARG A 87 -1.74 -12.07 -2.54
CA ARG A 87 -1.45 -13.40 -2.00
C ARG A 87 -1.40 -13.43 -0.49
N VAL A 88 -0.73 -12.44 0.12
CA VAL A 88 -0.53 -12.42 1.58
C VAL A 88 -1.76 -11.99 2.37
N VAL A 89 -2.78 -11.44 1.71
CA VAL A 89 -4.05 -11.08 2.35
C VAL A 89 -5.00 -12.28 2.34
N LYS A 90 -5.74 -12.50 3.42
CA LYS A 90 -6.74 -13.57 3.55
C LYS A 90 -7.87 -13.39 2.53
N PRO A 91 -8.53 -14.48 2.08
CA PRO A 91 -9.81 -14.37 1.37
C PRO A 91 -10.82 -13.51 2.14
N GLY A 92 -11.45 -12.55 1.48
CA GLY A 92 -12.34 -11.55 2.11
C GLY A 92 -11.62 -10.40 2.80
N GLY A 93 -10.28 -10.42 2.85
CA GLY A 93 -9.47 -9.33 3.40
C GLY A 93 -9.41 -8.12 2.47
N ARG A 94 -9.01 -6.98 3.03
CA ARG A 94 -8.98 -5.70 2.30
C ARG A 94 -7.60 -5.30 1.85
N ILE A 95 -7.55 -4.72 0.67
CA ILE A 95 -6.34 -4.12 0.09
C ILE A 95 -6.64 -2.66 -0.24
N VAL A 96 -5.71 -1.77 0.14
CA VAL A 96 -5.77 -0.35 -0.18
C VAL A 96 -4.45 0.06 -0.81
N ILE A 97 -4.49 0.66 -1.98
CA ILE A 97 -3.31 1.27 -2.61
C ILE A 97 -3.60 2.75 -2.80
N ILE A 98 -2.68 3.59 -2.37
CA ILE A 98 -2.75 5.05 -2.57
C ILE A 98 -1.51 5.44 -3.35
N ASP A 99 -1.71 6.02 -4.51
CA ASP A 99 -0.60 6.41 -5.37
C ASP A 99 -0.99 7.55 -6.32
N LYS A 100 -0.02 8.06 -7.07
CA LYS A 100 -0.20 9.16 -8.02
C LYS A 100 -0.96 8.71 -9.26
N ASN A 101 -1.78 9.61 -9.79
CA ASN A 101 -2.56 9.41 -10.99
C ASN A 101 -1.77 9.76 -12.25
N ALA A 102 -1.56 8.80 -13.13
CA ALA A 102 -0.83 9.01 -14.38
C ALA A 102 -1.43 10.07 -15.31
N ASP A 103 -2.74 10.33 -15.22
CA ASP A 103 -3.39 11.39 -15.97
C ASP A 103 -2.94 12.80 -15.51
N GLN A 104 -2.22 12.90 -14.39
CA GLN A 104 -1.65 14.12 -13.82
C GLN A 104 -0.11 14.14 -13.87
N TRP A 105 0.47 13.29 -14.73
CA TRP A 105 1.93 13.26 -14.91
C TRP A 105 2.50 14.64 -15.22
N GLY A 106 3.62 14.98 -14.57
CA GLY A 106 4.28 16.29 -14.73
C GLY A 106 3.82 17.37 -13.76
N ARG A 107 2.77 17.15 -12.96
CA ARG A 107 2.37 18.09 -11.90
C ARG A 107 3.30 18.10 -10.67
N LEU A 108 4.04 17.02 -10.48
CA LEU A 108 5.09 16.90 -9.47
C LEU A 108 6.40 16.53 -10.16
N GLU A 109 7.48 17.13 -9.70
CA GLU A 109 8.82 16.67 -10.06
C GLU A 109 9.10 15.36 -9.33
N THR A 110 9.18 14.29 -10.09
CA THR A 110 9.49 12.95 -9.58
C THR A 110 10.57 12.31 -10.45
N PRO A 111 11.33 11.34 -9.92
CA PRO A 111 12.29 10.60 -10.72
C PRO A 111 11.62 9.94 -11.93
N GLU A 112 12.30 9.92 -13.07
CA GLU A 112 11.77 9.35 -14.32
C GLU A 112 11.44 7.85 -14.23
N TRP A 113 12.03 7.14 -13.28
CA TRP A 113 11.79 5.73 -13.05
C TRP A 113 10.52 5.43 -12.23
N GLU A 114 9.88 6.43 -11.60
CA GLU A 114 8.58 6.25 -10.96
C GLU A 114 7.51 5.85 -11.96
N LYS A 115 6.63 4.95 -11.56
CA LYS A 115 5.55 4.45 -12.39
C LYS A 115 4.20 4.89 -11.83
N TRP A 116 3.64 5.93 -12.41
CA TRP A 116 2.29 6.35 -12.05
C TRP A 116 1.24 5.50 -12.77
N PHE A 117 0.08 5.35 -12.16
CA PHE A 117 -1.00 4.50 -12.67
C PHE A 117 -2.22 5.31 -13.04
N THR A 118 -2.83 5.01 -14.19
CA THR A 118 -4.21 5.44 -14.41
C THR A 118 -5.15 4.63 -13.51
N ARG A 119 -6.31 5.21 -13.19
CA ARG A 119 -7.33 4.50 -12.40
C ARG A 119 -7.69 3.14 -13.00
N ARG A 120 -7.76 3.08 -14.34
CA ARG A 120 -8.10 1.87 -15.10
C ARG A 120 -7.00 0.80 -15.04
N GLN A 121 -5.74 1.21 -15.17
CA GLN A 121 -4.61 0.27 -15.17
C GLN A 121 -4.53 -0.51 -13.86
N LEU A 122 -4.46 0.18 -12.73
CA LEU A 122 -4.32 -0.50 -11.43
C LEU A 122 -5.60 -1.25 -11.03
N LYS A 123 -6.78 -0.72 -11.38
CA LYS A 123 -8.04 -1.45 -11.22
C LYS A 123 -8.04 -2.79 -11.97
N ARG A 124 -7.48 -2.83 -13.20
CA ARG A 124 -7.36 -4.06 -14.00
C ARG A 124 -6.39 -5.05 -13.35
N LEU A 125 -5.25 -4.58 -12.86
CA LEU A 125 -4.26 -5.44 -12.20
C LEU A 125 -4.82 -6.05 -10.92
N LEU A 126 -5.43 -5.26 -10.06
CA LEU A 126 -6.11 -5.75 -8.85
C LEU A 126 -7.23 -6.72 -9.18
N GLY A 127 -8.01 -6.47 -10.23
CA GLY A 127 -9.12 -7.31 -10.67
C GLY A 127 -8.73 -8.71 -11.14
N ARG A 128 -7.45 -8.98 -11.40
CA ARG A 128 -6.94 -10.32 -11.70
C ARG A 128 -6.89 -11.23 -10.45
N HIS A 129 -6.82 -10.64 -9.27
CA HIS A 129 -6.61 -11.35 -8.00
C HIS A 129 -7.69 -11.06 -6.97
N CYS A 130 -8.44 -9.99 -7.15
CA CYS A 130 -9.37 -9.44 -6.19
C CYS A 130 -10.73 -9.15 -6.82
N ARG A 131 -11.74 -9.06 -5.98
CA ARG A 131 -13.10 -8.63 -6.35
C ARG A 131 -13.42 -7.27 -5.71
N ARG A 132 -14.56 -6.68 -6.10
CA ARG A 132 -15.03 -5.39 -5.60
C ARG A 132 -13.99 -4.28 -5.69
N VAL A 133 -13.25 -4.25 -6.80
CA VAL A 133 -12.23 -3.24 -7.01
C VAL A 133 -12.86 -1.91 -7.36
N SER A 134 -12.59 -0.90 -6.55
CA SER A 134 -13.03 0.48 -6.76
C SER A 134 -11.87 1.47 -6.68
N SER A 135 -12.08 2.69 -7.11
CA SER A 135 -11.09 3.76 -6.97
C SER A 135 -11.76 5.11 -6.83
N ARG A 136 -11.17 5.99 -6.06
CA ARG A 136 -11.60 7.37 -5.86
C ARG A 136 -10.40 8.31 -5.80
N PHE A 137 -10.60 9.56 -6.18
CA PHE A 137 -9.63 10.61 -5.90
C PHE A 137 -9.64 10.93 -4.41
N ILE A 138 -8.47 11.23 -3.87
CA ILE A 138 -8.30 11.62 -2.47
C ILE A 138 -7.44 12.87 -2.36
N SER A 139 -7.53 13.54 -1.22
CA SER A 139 -6.56 14.52 -0.74
C SER A 139 -5.97 14.04 0.59
N TYR A 140 -4.72 14.40 0.86
CA TYR A 140 -4.08 14.16 2.16
C TYR A 140 -4.46 15.20 3.21
N TRP A 141 -5.11 16.28 2.81
CA TRP A 141 -5.55 17.36 3.70
C TRP A 141 -7.06 17.36 3.81
N GLU A 142 -7.56 17.44 5.05
CA GLU A 142 -8.99 17.33 5.34
C GLU A 142 -9.82 18.44 4.68
N ASP A 143 -9.27 19.66 4.63
CA ASP A 143 -9.96 20.86 4.08
C ASP A 143 -9.68 21.11 2.59
N VAL A 144 -9.01 20.19 1.91
CA VAL A 144 -8.68 20.32 0.48
C VAL A 144 -9.41 19.27 -0.33
N ALA A 145 -10.24 19.74 -1.26
CA ALA A 145 -10.91 18.85 -2.19
C ALA A 145 -9.90 18.07 -3.05
N PRO A 146 -10.17 16.80 -3.38
CA PRO A 146 -9.32 16.03 -4.28
C PRO A 146 -9.19 16.71 -5.65
N ASP A 147 -7.97 16.92 -6.09
CA ASP A 147 -7.64 17.59 -7.35
C ASP A 147 -7.27 16.62 -8.48
N GLY A 148 -7.42 15.32 -8.22
CA GLY A 148 -7.14 14.24 -9.17
C GLY A 148 -5.68 13.75 -9.17
N LEU A 149 -4.80 14.34 -8.37
CA LEU A 149 -3.39 13.95 -8.29
C LEU A 149 -3.21 12.58 -7.62
N PHE A 150 -3.89 12.37 -6.48
CA PHE A 150 -3.83 11.11 -5.74
C PHE A 150 -5.12 10.30 -5.88
N VAL A 151 -4.93 8.99 -6.01
CA VAL A 151 -6.02 8.02 -6.11
C VAL A 151 -5.86 6.98 -5.01
N ALA A 152 -6.95 6.63 -4.38
CA ALA A 152 -7.05 5.43 -3.56
C ALA A 152 -7.79 4.34 -4.34
N TRP A 153 -7.16 3.19 -4.50
CA TRP A 153 -7.79 1.96 -4.98
C TRP A 153 -8.08 1.06 -3.80
N THR A 154 -9.27 0.51 -3.76
CA THR A 154 -9.67 -0.46 -2.75
C THR A 154 -10.14 -1.76 -3.40
N ALA A 155 -9.77 -2.88 -2.82
CA ALA A 155 -10.13 -4.20 -3.32
C ALA A 155 -10.42 -5.16 -2.15
N GLU A 156 -11.20 -6.19 -2.42
CA GLU A 156 -11.43 -7.34 -1.54
C GLU A 156 -10.83 -8.58 -2.21
N ARG A 157 -9.97 -9.28 -1.48
CA ARG A 157 -9.40 -10.53 -1.99
C ARG A 157 -10.42 -11.67 -2.03
#